data_ba3937721ed8bb71052d2a2191a8cc2f
#
_entry.id   ba3937721ed8bb71052d2a2191a8cc2f
#
_cell.length_a   1.000
_cell.length_b   1.000
_cell.length_c   1.000
_cell.angle_alpha   90.00
_cell.angle_beta   90.00
_cell.angle_gamma   90.00
#
_symmetry.space_group_name_H-M   'P 1'
#
loop_
_entity.id
_entity.type
_entity.pdbx_description
1 polymer ?
#
loop_
_entity_poly.entity_id
_entity_poly.type
_entity_poly.pdbx_seq_one_letter_code
_entity_poly.pdbx_strand_id
1 'polypeptide(L)'
;MAKMERVRESFAGRLDLEDINRKISAGWKLVALEWERESGEAAPPEKRWLEPPYGLKVAEDCVHLDENPREMQVLHELMELIVQDFSLPRMADELNRRNYTTREGKPWTTLAIFNVFPRLIDATPGIFSTDQWNDRRKEIARIMWNS
;
A
#
# COMPACT_ATOMS: atom_id res chain seq x y z
N MET A 1 5.19 -6.25 37.49
CA MET A 1 4.75 -5.46 36.35
C MET A 1 5.89 -4.55 35.90
N ALA A 2 6.25 -4.61 34.62
CA ALA A 2 7.23 -3.69 34.04
C ALA A 2 6.64 -2.28 34.00
N LYS A 3 7.30 -1.33 34.61
CA LYS A 3 6.91 0.08 34.54
C LYS A 3 7.38 0.64 33.19
N MET A 4 6.46 1.13 32.37
CA MET A 4 6.79 1.78 31.12
C MET A 4 7.24 3.22 31.37
N GLU A 5 8.47 3.51 31.00
CA GLU A 5 9.05 4.83 31.07
C GLU A 5 9.04 5.46 29.66
N ARG A 6 8.59 6.69 29.53
CA ARG A 6 8.54 7.40 28.24
C ARG A 6 9.26 8.74 28.35
N VAL A 7 10.22 8.94 27.47
CA VAL A 7 10.97 10.19 27.36
C VAL A 7 10.70 10.82 26.00
N ARG A 8 10.42 12.13 26.00
CA ARG A 8 10.29 12.92 24.79
C ARG A 8 11.48 13.86 24.70
N GLU A 9 12.26 13.75 23.63
CA GLU A 9 13.39 14.62 23.36
C GLU A 9 13.11 15.48 22.13
N SER A 10 13.44 16.76 22.22
CA SER A 10 13.36 17.67 21.09
C SER A 10 14.73 17.77 20.42
N PHE A 11 14.76 17.63 19.09
CA PHE A 11 15.97 17.77 18.31
C PHE A 11 15.97 19.11 17.57
N ALA A 12 17.07 19.85 17.69
CA ALA A 12 17.32 21.01 16.87
C ALA A 12 18.46 20.68 15.88
N GLY A 13 18.13 20.52 14.61
CA GLY A 13 19.09 20.19 13.57
C GLY A 13 19.05 18.75 13.07
N ARG A 14 20.18 18.18 12.73
CA ARG A 14 20.27 16.83 12.18
C ARG A 14 20.07 15.76 13.25
N LEU A 15 19.28 14.76 12.91
CA LEU A 15 19.16 13.54 13.69
C LEU A 15 20.43 12.70 13.54
N ASP A 16 21.05 12.33 14.65
CA ASP A 16 22.25 11.50 14.65
C ASP A 16 21.86 10.03 14.89
N LEU A 17 22.25 9.18 13.94
CA LEU A 17 22.03 7.74 14.02
C LEU A 17 22.77 7.09 15.20
N GLU A 18 23.93 7.65 15.60
CA GLU A 18 24.67 7.13 16.75
C GLU A 18 23.90 7.31 18.05
N ASP A 19 23.24 8.44 18.24
CA ASP A 19 22.39 8.68 19.41
C ASP A 19 21.20 7.75 19.47
N ILE A 20 20.56 7.49 18.32
CA ILE A 20 19.46 6.52 18.21
C ILE A 20 19.95 5.11 18.59
N ASN A 21 21.05 4.67 18.01
CA ASN A 21 21.63 3.36 18.26
C ASN A 21 22.06 3.19 19.73
N ARG A 22 22.58 4.23 20.32
CA ARG A 22 22.97 4.24 21.75
C ARG A 22 21.76 4.02 22.65
N LYS A 23 20.62 4.66 22.35
CA LYS A 23 19.37 4.47 23.08
C LYS A 23 18.79 3.07 22.88
N ILE A 24 18.81 2.56 21.66
CA ILE A 24 18.36 1.19 21.38
C ILE A 24 19.19 0.17 22.17
N SER A 25 20.51 0.37 22.22
CA SER A 25 21.42 -0.48 22.99
C SER A 25 21.19 -0.39 24.51
N ALA A 26 20.68 0.73 24.99
CA ALA A 26 20.29 0.93 26.38
C ALA A 26 18.88 0.37 26.72
N GLY A 27 18.21 -0.29 25.78
CA GLY A 27 16.90 -0.89 25.98
C GLY A 27 15.71 0.02 25.64
N TRP A 28 15.95 1.19 25.09
CA TRP A 28 14.88 2.10 24.64
C TRP A 28 14.32 1.67 23.30
N LYS A 29 13.03 1.86 23.10
CA LYS A 29 12.32 1.59 21.85
C LYS A 29 11.81 2.91 21.27
N LEU A 30 12.13 3.17 20.01
CA LEU A 30 11.57 4.32 19.29
C LEU A 30 10.06 4.10 19.08
N VAL A 31 9.25 5.03 19.57
CA VAL A 31 7.79 4.90 19.56
C VAL A 31 7.16 5.83 18.52
N ALA A 32 7.74 7.02 18.31
CA ALA A 32 7.22 8.00 17.38
C ALA A 32 8.34 8.87 16.83
N LEU A 33 8.14 9.35 15.62
CA LEU A 33 8.99 10.34 14.97
C LEU A 33 8.09 11.42 14.36
N GLU A 34 8.25 12.66 14.81
CA GLU A 34 7.48 13.79 14.31
C GLU A 34 8.38 14.72 13.49
N TRP A 35 7.88 15.17 12.36
CA TRP A 35 8.56 16.10 11.48
C TRP A 35 7.69 17.33 11.24
N GLU A 36 8.29 18.50 11.35
CA GLU A 36 7.64 19.74 10.97
C GLU A 36 8.55 20.56 10.05
N ARG A 37 7.95 21.29 9.16
CA ARG A 37 8.65 22.26 8.30
C ARG A 37 7.76 23.47 8.06
N GLU A 38 8.35 24.59 7.80
CA GLU A 38 7.61 25.73 7.28
C GLU A 38 7.05 25.38 5.89
N SER A 39 5.73 25.54 5.72
CA SER A 39 5.07 25.27 4.45
C SER A 39 5.41 26.37 3.46
N GLY A 40 6.33 26.10 2.55
CA GLY A 40 6.46 26.87 1.32
C GLY A 40 5.34 26.50 0.34
N GLU A 41 5.11 27.32 -0.69
CA GLU A 41 4.06 27.16 -1.70
C GLU A 41 4.11 25.87 -2.54
N ALA A 42 5.11 25.04 -2.37
CA ALA A 42 5.16 23.73 -3.00
C ALA A 42 4.14 22.82 -2.35
N ALA A 43 3.11 22.42 -3.11
CA ALA A 43 2.12 21.44 -2.67
C ALA A 43 2.79 20.24 -2.05
N PRO A 44 2.50 19.92 -0.78
CA PRO A 44 3.21 18.88 -0.07
C PRO A 44 2.93 17.51 -0.68
N PRO A 45 3.90 16.60 -0.67
CA PRO A 45 3.66 15.19 -0.94
C PRO A 45 2.69 14.52 0.05
N GLU A 46 2.22 15.26 1.04
CA GLU A 46 1.32 14.80 2.11
C GLU A 46 -0.02 14.27 1.61
N LYS A 47 -0.51 14.72 0.45
CA LYS A 47 -1.73 14.13 -0.16
C LYS A 47 -1.58 12.62 -0.47
N ARG A 48 -0.37 12.15 -0.72
CA ARG A 48 -0.14 10.72 -0.97
C ARG A 48 -0.31 9.84 0.27
N TRP A 49 -0.08 10.40 1.44
CA TRP A 49 -0.20 9.68 2.70
C TRP A 49 -1.64 9.62 3.23
N LEU A 50 -2.50 10.48 2.69
CA LEU A 50 -3.91 10.55 3.06
C LEU A 50 -4.81 9.70 2.16
N GLU A 51 -4.31 9.22 1.03
CA GLU A 51 -5.08 8.32 0.17
C GLU A 51 -4.99 6.89 0.72
N PRO A 52 -6.12 6.24 0.99
CA PRO A 52 -6.12 4.85 1.39
C PRO A 52 -5.56 3.97 0.26
N PRO A 53 -4.85 2.88 0.59
CA PRO A 53 -4.39 1.94 -0.41
C PRO A 53 -5.53 1.44 -1.28
N TYR A 54 -5.25 1.12 -2.54
CA TYR A 54 -6.26 0.60 -3.45
C TYR A 54 -6.94 -0.65 -2.88
N GLY A 55 -8.25 -0.71 -2.95
CA GLY A 55 -9.06 -1.74 -2.30
C GLY A 55 -9.61 -1.35 -0.92
N LEU A 56 -9.12 -0.26 -0.36
CA LEU A 56 -9.54 0.25 0.94
C LEU A 56 -10.10 1.67 0.82
N LYS A 57 -10.96 2.03 1.74
CA LYS A 57 -11.53 3.37 1.90
C LYS A 57 -11.51 3.77 3.37
N VAL A 58 -11.55 5.04 3.64
CA VAL A 58 -11.69 5.56 5.01
C VAL A 58 -13.07 5.21 5.53
N ALA A 59 -13.13 4.59 6.71
CA ALA A 59 -14.38 4.26 7.39
C ALA A 59 -15.11 5.52 7.88
N GLU A 60 -16.37 5.39 8.24
CA GLU A 60 -17.19 6.51 8.75
C GLU A 60 -16.62 7.16 10.01
N ASP A 61 -15.89 6.41 10.81
CA ASP A 61 -15.21 6.91 12.01
C ASP A 61 -13.97 7.77 11.74
N CYS A 62 -13.53 7.84 10.48
CA CYS A 62 -12.32 8.55 10.04
C CYS A 62 -11.01 8.06 10.69
N VAL A 63 -11.02 6.92 11.34
CA VAL A 63 -9.87 6.33 12.06
C VAL A 63 -9.42 5.01 11.43
N HIS A 64 -10.37 4.18 11.02
CA HIS A 64 -10.11 2.86 10.45
C HIS A 64 -10.25 2.86 8.93
N LEU A 65 -9.74 1.82 8.30
CA LEU A 65 -9.91 1.56 6.88
C LEU A 65 -10.86 0.39 6.70
N ASP A 66 -11.87 0.58 5.85
CA ASP A 66 -12.79 -0.46 5.42
C ASP A 66 -12.47 -0.92 4.01
N GLU A 67 -12.93 -2.10 3.65
CA GLU A 67 -12.86 -2.57 2.26
C GLU A 67 -13.74 -1.73 1.34
N ASN A 68 -13.20 -1.36 0.18
CA ASN A 68 -13.97 -0.76 -0.90
C ASN A 68 -14.45 -1.89 -1.84
N PRO A 69 -15.73 -2.26 -1.83
CA PRO A 69 -16.21 -3.42 -2.58
C PRO A 69 -15.92 -3.34 -4.08
N ARG A 70 -16.02 -2.14 -4.67
CA ARG A 70 -15.77 -1.94 -6.09
C ARG A 70 -14.30 -2.15 -6.45
N GLU A 71 -13.39 -1.62 -5.65
CA GLU A 71 -11.96 -1.80 -5.85
C GLU A 71 -11.50 -3.22 -5.53
N MET A 72 -12.08 -3.86 -4.53
CA MET A 72 -11.84 -5.26 -4.23
C MET A 72 -12.29 -6.17 -5.37
N GLN A 73 -13.40 -5.84 -6.03
CA GLN A 73 -13.84 -6.54 -7.23
C GLN A 73 -12.79 -6.45 -8.36
N VAL A 74 -12.23 -5.28 -8.58
CA VAL A 74 -11.15 -5.09 -9.59
C VAL A 74 -9.91 -5.90 -9.23
N LEU A 75 -9.51 -5.93 -7.97
CA LEU A 75 -8.39 -6.76 -7.52
C LEU A 75 -8.65 -8.25 -7.78
N HIS A 76 -9.86 -8.72 -7.51
CA HIS A 76 -10.26 -10.09 -7.81
C HIS A 76 -10.18 -10.39 -9.31
N GLU A 77 -10.72 -9.51 -10.15
CA GLU A 77 -10.67 -9.67 -11.61
C GLU A 77 -9.23 -9.70 -12.13
N LEU A 78 -8.36 -8.82 -11.62
CA LEU A 78 -6.93 -8.82 -11.97
C LEU A 78 -6.28 -10.15 -11.62
N MET A 79 -6.58 -10.71 -10.45
CA MET A 79 -6.06 -12.03 -10.06
C MET A 79 -6.48 -13.13 -11.02
N GLU A 80 -7.75 -13.15 -11.43
CA GLU A 80 -8.24 -14.14 -12.38
C GLU A 80 -7.56 -14.00 -13.75
N LEU A 81 -7.34 -12.78 -14.22
CA LEU A 81 -6.63 -12.52 -15.47
C LEU A 81 -5.15 -12.94 -15.40
N ILE A 82 -4.50 -12.77 -14.25
CA ILE A 82 -3.13 -13.24 -14.03
C ILE A 82 -3.07 -14.77 -14.15
N VAL A 83 -3.99 -15.47 -13.53
CA VAL A 83 -4.06 -16.93 -13.58
C VAL A 83 -4.32 -17.44 -15.01
N GLN A 84 -5.03 -16.65 -15.83
CA GLN A 84 -5.27 -16.94 -17.24
C GLN A 84 -4.11 -16.52 -18.17
N ASP A 85 -2.98 -16.11 -17.59
CA ASP A 85 -1.77 -15.71 -18.34
C ASP A 85 -1.96 -14.46 -19.23
N PHE A 86 -2.81 -13.55 -18.83
CA PHE A 86 -2.99 -12.27 -19.54
C PHE A 86 -1.75 -11.38 -19.32
N SER A 87 -1.28 -10.76 -20.41
CA SER A 87 -0.28 -9.71 -20.31
C SER A 87 -0.87 -8.43 -19.70
N LEU A 88 -0.02 -7.55 -19.18
CA LEU A 88 -0.47 -6.28 -18.59
C LEU A 88 -1.33 -5.44 -19.56
N PRO A 89 -0.94 -5.25 -20.85
CA PRO A 89 -1.80 -4.55 -21.80
C PRO A 89 -3.16 -5.22 -22.01
N ARG A 90 -3.20 -6.54 -22.07
CA ARG A 90 -4.45 -7.29 -22.23
C ARG A 90 -5.34 -7.20 -20.99
N MET A 91 -4.76 -7.14 -19.79
CA MET A 91 -5.51 -6.91 -18.56
C MET A 91 -6.19 -5.54 -18.57
N ALA A 92 -5.46 -4.50 -19.00
CA ALA A 92 -6.01 -3.15 -19.14
C ALA A 92 -7.18 -3.12 -20.12
N ASP A 93 -7.03 -3.72 -21.29
CA ASP A 93 -8.08 -3.80 -22.30
C ASP A 93 -9.31 -4.54 -21.77
N GLU A 94 -9.12 -5.63 -21.05
CA GLU A 94 -10.21 -6.41 -20.49
C GLU A 94 -10.98 -5.66 -19.39
N LEU A 95 -10.29 -4.96 -18.49
CA LEU A 95 -10.94 -4.11 -17.49
C LEU A 95 -11.74 -2.98 -18.14
N ASN A 96 -11.18 -2.35 -19.17
CA ASN A 96 -11.87 -1.30 -19.90
C ASN A 96 -13.09 -1.84 -20.67
N ARG A 97 -12.98 -3.02 -21.25
CA ARG A 97 -14.10 -3.70 -21.92
C ARG A 97 -15.24 -4.01 -20.97
N ARG A 98 -14.93 -4.33 -19.72
CA ARG A 98 -15.92 -4.59 -18.66
C ARG A 98 -16.42 -3.32 -17.97
N ASN A 99 -16.03 -2.14 -18.47
CA ASN A 99 -16.40 -0.83 -17.93
C ASN A 99 -15.89 -0.55 -16.50
N TYR A 100 -14.81 -1.20 -16.09
CA TYR A 100 -14.13 -0.80 -14.88
C TYR A 100 -13.29 0.46 -15.14
N THR A 101 -13.30 1.37 -14.19
CA THR A 101 -12.49 2.59 -14.23
C THR A 101 -11.52 2.62 -13.06
N THR A 102 -10.46 3.42 -13.18
CA THR A 102 -9.57 3.70 -12.06
C THR A 102 -10.31 4.47 -10.96
N ARG A 103 -9.67 4.64 -9.81
CA ARG A 103 -10.23 5.43 -8.70
C ARG A 103 -10.60 6.86 -9.13
N GLU A 104 -9.85 7.43 -10.04
CA GLU A 104 -10.08 8.76 -10.61
C GLU A 104 -11.11 8.79 -11.75
N GLY A 105 -11.72 7.65 -12.06
CA GLY A 105 -12.70 7.53 -13.14
C GLY A 105 -12.11 7.48 -14.54
N LYS A 106 -10.82 7.19 -14.67
CA LYS A 106 -10.10 7.08 -15.94
C LYS A 106 -10.05 5.64 -16.46
N PRO A 107 -9.81 5.44 -17.77
CA PRO A 107 -9.56 4.10 -18.31
C PRO A 107 -8.30 3.48 -17.69
N TRP A 108 -8.29 2.16 -17.58
CA TRP A 108 -7.13 1.43 -17.15
C TRP A 108 -6.02 1.45 -18.21
N THR A 109 -4.80 1.62 -17.73
CA THR A 109 -3.58 1.57 -18.55
C THR A 109 -2.64 0.49 -17.98
N THR A 110 -1.64 0.10 -18.76
CA THR A 110 -0.60 -0.85 -18.29
C THR A 110 0.08 -0.34 -17.02
N LEU A 111 0.40 0.94 -16.95
CA LEU A 111 1.03 1.56 -15.78
C LEU A 111 0.10 1.56 -14.56
N ALA A 112 -1.19 1.84 -14.75
CA ALA A 112 -2.17 1.82 -13.66
C ALA A 112 -2.29 0.42 -13.05
N ILE A 113 -2.28 -0.62 -13.86
CA ILE A 113 -2.30 -2.02 -13.40
C ILE A 113 -1.01 -2.35 -12.65
N PHE A 114 0.14 -1.99 -13.19
CA PHE A 114 1.43 -2.23 -12.56
C PHE A 114 1.50 -1.58 -11.16
N ASN A 115 0.98 -0.37 -11.02
CA ASN A 115 0.95 0.36 -9.75
C ASN A 115 0.03 -0.30 -8.70
N VAL A 116 -0.94 -1.09 -9.11
CA VAL A 116 -1.87 -1.80 -8.21
C VAL A 116 -1.32 -3.17 -7.78
N PHE A 117 -0.34 -3.73 -8.48
CA PHE A 117 0.21 -5.06 -8.21
C PHE A 117 0.67 -5.28 -6.76
N PRO A 118 1.37 -4.36 -6.08
CA PRO A 118 1.71 -4.55 -4.68
C PRO A 118 0.50 -4.78 -3.78
N ARG A 119 -0.64 -4.19 -4.12
CA ARG A 119 -1.89 -4.38 -3.37
C ARG A 119 -2.50 -5.76 -3.57
N LEU A 120 -2.25 -6.41 -4.70
CA LEU A 120 -2.68 -7.80 -4.91
C LEU A 120 -2.04 -8.75 -3.90
N ILE A 121 -0.77 -8.53 -3.58
CA ILE A 121 -0.04 -9.33 -2.59
C ILE A 121 -0.66 -9.17 -1.19
N ASP A 122 -1.02 -7.96 -0.81
CA ASP A 122 -1.57 -7.67 0.51
C ASP A 122 -3.06 -8.06 0.65
N ALA A 123 -3.85 -7.86 -0.40
CA ALA A 123 -5.30 -8.07 -0.36
C ALA A 123 -5.69 -9.54 -0.59
N THR A 124 -4.88 -10.29 -1.31
CA THR A 124 -5.23 -11.63 -1.78
C THR A 124 -5.49 -12.66 -0.68
N PRO A 125 -4.81 -12.66 0.49
CA PRO A 125 -5.12 -13.59 1.57
C PRO A 125 -6.58 -13.53 2.06
N GLY A 126 -7.24 -12.38 1.90
CA GLY A 126 -8.66 -12.23 2.23
C GLY A 126 -9.63 -12.72 1.14
N ILE A 127 -9.14 -12.95 -0.07
CA ILE A 127 -9.95 -13.31 -1.24
C ILE A 127 -9.88 -14.81 -1.54
N PHE A 128 -8.72 -15.42 -1.36
CA PHE A 128 -8.44 -16.81 -1.73
C PHE A 128 -8.02 -17.66 -0.53
N SER A 129 -8.21 -18.96 -0.61
CA SER A 129 -7.68 -19.91 0.37
C SER A 129 -6.14 -19.91 0.35
N THR A 130 -5.53 -20.41 1.44
CA THR A 130 -4.07 -20.44 1.59
C THR A 130 -3.36 -21.15 0.44
N ASP A 131 -3.89 -22.28 -0.02
CA ASP A 131 -3.30 -23.05 -1.11
C ASP A 131 -3.39 -22.28 -2.45
N GLN A 132 -4.57 -21.75 -2.75
CA GLN A 132 -4.77 -20.91 -3.92
C GLN A 132 -3.88 -19.66 -3.89
N TRP A 133 -3.69 -19.07 -2.71
CA TRP A 133 -2.84 -17.91 -2.51
C TRP A 133 -1.37 -18.21 -2.85
N ASN A 134 -0.84 -19.32 -2.39
CA ASN A 134 0.55 -19.70 -2.63
C ASN A 134 0.86 -19.84 -4.13
N ASP A 135 -0.06 -20.45 -4.89
CA ASP A 135 0.08 -20.59 -6.33
C ASP A 135 0.00 -19.25 -7.06
N ARG A 136 -0.96 -18.42 -6.70
CA ARG A 136 -1.14 -17.09 -7.30
C ARG A 136 0.00 -16.13 -6.97
N ARG A 137 0.55 -16.22 -5.77
CA ARG A 137 1.70 -15.42 -5.37
C ARG A 137 2.94 -15.70 -6.23
N LYS A 138 3.18 -16.95 -6.56
CA LYS A 138 4.26 -17.35 -7.47
C LYS A 138 4.06 -16.75 -8.86
N GLU A 139 2.86 -16.75 -9.34
CA GLU A 139 2.49 -16.22 -10.64
C GLU A 139 2.67 -14.70 -10.71
N ILE A 140 2.24 -13.97 -9.68
CA ILE A 140 2.44 -12.52 -9.56
C ILE A 140 3.94 -12.19 -9.55
N ALA A 141 4.72 -12.91 -8.75
CA ALA A 141 6.17 -12.73 -8.68
C ALA A 141 6.83 -12.93 -10.06
N ARG A 142 6.42 -13.96 -10.79
CA ARG A 142 6.90 -14.23 -12.15
C ARG A 142 6.64 -13.06 -13.09
N ILE A 143 5.45 -12.49 -13.06
CA ILE A 143 5.08 -11.36 -13.92
C ILE A 143 5.87 -10.11 -13.55
N MET A 144 6.03 -9.83 -12.27
CA MET A 144 6.77 -8.66 -11.80
C MET A 144 8.26 -8.71 -12.15
N TRP A 145 8.86 -9.90 -12.15
CA TRP A 145 10.27 -10.06 -12.50
C TRP A 145 10.55 -10.08 -14.01
N ASN A 146 9.56 -10.46 -14.82
CA ASN A 146 9.68 -10.55 -16.26
C ASN A 146 9.19 -9.29 -17.02
N SER A 147 8.71 -8.32 -16.26
CA SER A 147 8.30 -7.01 -16.79
C SER A 147 9.40 -6.00 -16.63
#